data_39b5059062e6c5c69c8247c9d2783f27
#
_entry.id   39b5059062e6c5c69c8247c9d2783f27
#
_cell.length_a   1.000
_cell.length_b   1.000
_cell.length_c   1.000
_cell.angle_alpha   90.00
_cell.angle_beta   90.00
_cell.angle_gamma   90.00
#
_symmetry.space_group_name_H-M   'P 1'
#
loop_
_entity.id
_entity.type
_entity.pdbx_description
1 polymer ?
#
loop_
_entity_poly.entity_id
_entity_poly.type
_entity_poly.pdbx_seq_one_letter_code
_entity_poly.pdbx_strand_id
1 'polypeptide(L)'
;MIEAYHLSKVYSRGVYALRDLTLTIEKGDFLFLTGASGAGKSTLLRLLLRAETPTEGQLKVGGRVLTDLSTSEVQSYRRTVGFVFQDFRLIPRFTVFQNVAFVMRVLGVDLATRQRKTFQVLKWVGLQHRMNAFPEELSGGEQQRVAIARALVNDPQIILADEPTGNLDPELALDIMNLFRDINARGTTVLVATHDREMIRRVGRRSITLEHGRLVEAT
;
A
#
# COMPACT_ATOMS: atom_id res chain seq x y z
N MET A 1 -11.50 -10.29 0.54
CA MET A 1 -11.21 -8.86 0.27
C MET A 1 -10.69 -8.64 -1.13
N ILE A 2 -9.69 -9.40 -1.57
CA ILE A 2 -9.14 -9.42 -2.92
C ILE A 2 -9.38 -10.80 -3.52
N GLU A 3 -9.84 -10.85 -4.76
CA GLU A 3 -10.05 -12.08 -5.52
C GLU A 3 -9.48 -11.88 -6.93
N ALA A 4 -8.47 -12.64 -7.28
CA ALA A 4 -7.88 -12.69 -8.62
C ALA A 4 -8.16 -14.06 -9.24
N TYR A 5 -8.68 -14.07 -10.46
CA TYR A 5 -9.00 -15.29 -11.20
C TYR A 5 -8.31 -15.27 -12.55
N HIS A 6 -7.40 -16.23 -12.76
CA HIS A 6 -6.63 -16.40 -14.01
C HIS A 6 -6.01 -15.08 -14.51
N LEU A 7 -5.53 -14.26 -13.54
CA LEU A 7 -5.05 -12.91 -13.81
C LEU A 7 -3.72 -12.94 -14.53
N SER A 8 -3.66 -12.34 -15.71
CA SER A 8 -2.43 -12.19 -16.50
C SER A 8 -2.18 -10.72 -16.85
N LYS A 9 -0.91 -10.33 -16.85
CA LYS A 9 -0.46 -9.03 -17.34
C LYS A 9 0.72 -9.20 -18.26
N VAL A 10 0.53 -8.78 -19.51
CA VAL A 10 1.56 -8.78 -20.56
C VAL A 10 1.88 -7.32 -20.90
N TYR A 11 3.16 -6.97 -20.87
CA TYR A 11 3.66 -5.69 -21.35
C TYR A 11 4.06 -5.78 -22.84
N SER A 12 4.46 -4.64 -23.41
CA SER A 12 4.98 -4.57 -24.78
C SER A 12 6.07 -5.61 -25.01
N ARG A 13 6.17 -6.13 -26.25
CA ARG A 13 7.10 -7.20 -26.66
C ARG A 13 6.84 -8.58 -26.04
N GLY A 14 5.63 -8.85 -25.55
CA GLY A 14 5.24 -10.16 -25.04
C GLY A 14 5.83 -10.53 -23.68
N VAL A 15 6.31 -9.54 -22.90
CA VAL A 15 6.87 -9.78 -21.57
C VAL A 15 5.73 -9.99 -20.56
N TYR A 16 5.62 -11.20 -20.06
CA TYR A 16 4.67 -11.53 -18.99
C TYR A 16 5.19 -11.06 -17.64
N ALA A 17 4.47 -10.13 -17.02
CA ALA A 17 4.72 -9.73 -15.65
C ALA A 17 3.90 -10.54 -14.64
N LEU A 18 2.69 -10.97 -15.03
CA LEU A 18 1.89 -11.96 -14.29
C LEU A 18 1.34 -12.98 -15.27
N ARG A 19 1.24 -14.23 -14.82
CA ARG A 19 0.80 -15.37 -15.64
C ARG A 19 -0.18 -16.22 -14.86
N ASP A 20 -1.44 -16.22 -15.26
CA ASP A 20 -2.47 -17.12 -14.75
C ASP A 20 -2.53 -17.15 -13.21
N LEU A 21 -2.50 -15.97 -12.59
CA LEU A 21 -2.50 -15.82 -11.13
C LEU A 21 -3.92 -15.99 -10.59
N THR A 22 -4.13 -16.98 -9.74
CA THR A 22 -5.36 -17.14 -8.94
C THR A 22 -5.02 -17.00 -7.47
N LEU A 23 -5.68 -16.05 -6.77
CA LEU A 23 -5.37 -15.68 -5.40
C LEU A 23 -6.59 -15.12 -4.70
N THR A 24 -6.77 -15.49 -3.43
CA THR A 24 -7.76 -14.88 -2.54
C THR A 24 -7.09 -14.36 -1.27
N ILE A 25 -7.41 -13.11 -0.92
CA ILE A 25 -7.01 -12.46 0.34
C ILE A 25 -8.27 -12.02 1.05
N GLU A 26 -8.45 -12.48 2.29
CA GLU A 26 -9.64 -12.19 3.06
C GLU A 26 -9.61 -10.76 3.66
N LYS A 27 -10.76 -10.27 4.08
CA LYS A 27 -10.84 -8.99 4.79
C LYS A 27 -10.18 -9.10 6.15
N GLY A 28 -9.29 -8.14 6.45
CA GLY A 28 -8.53 -8.13 7.70
C GLY A 28 -7.25 -8.98 7.67
N ASP A 29 -6.92 -9.61 6.55
CA ASP A 29 -5.63 -10.30 6.42
C ASP A 29 -4.46 -9.32 6.48
N PHE A 30 -3.36 -9.79 7.09
CA PHE A 30 -2.03 -9.23 6.88
C PHE A 30 -1.21 -10.23 6.09
N LEU A 31 -0.79 -9.85 4.90
CA LEU A 31 -0.12 -10.74 3.96
C LEU A 31 1.15 -10.11 3.40
N PHE A 32 2.22 -10.89 3.33
CA PHE A 32 3.41 -10.54 2.58
C PHE A 32 3.34 -11.08 1.14
N LEU A 33 3.69 -10.24 0.18
CA LEU A 33 3.91 -10.60 -1.22
C LEU A 33 5.40 -10.63 -1.47
N THR A 34 5.97 -11.82 -1.59
CA THR A 34 7.41 -12.03 -1.73
C THR A 34 7.81 -12.54 -3.12
N GLY A 35 9.09 -12.51 -3.41
CA GLY A 35 9.67 -12.94 -4.68
C GLY A 35 10.85 -12.07 -5.10
N ALA A 36 11.65 -12.56 -6.04
CA ALA A 36 12.81 -11.84 -6.56
C ALA A 36 12.43 -10.49 -7.22
N SER A 37 13.41 -9.64 -7.49
CA SER A 37 13.19 -8.45 -8.30
C SER A 37 12.66 -8.87 -9.69
N GLY A 38 11.65 -8.16 -10.20
CA GLY A 38 11.00 -8.52 -11.46
C GLY A 38 10.00 -9.70 -11.39
N ALA A 39 9.75 -10.30 -10.23
CA ALA A 39 8.79 -11.42 -10.10
C ALA A 39 7.32 -11.05 -10.34
N GLY A 40 6.98 -9.75 -10.45
CA GLY A 40 5.62 -9.27 -10.70
C GLY A 40 4.94 -8.59 -9.51
N LYS A 41 5.63 -8.45 -8.36
CA LYS A 41 5.07 -7.86 -7.12
C LYS A 41 4.47 -6.47 -7.34
N SER A 42 5.27 -5.51 -7.81
CA SER A 42 4.81 -4.14 -8.07
C SER A 42 3.75 -4.07 -9.18
N THR A 43 3.77 -5.00 -10.15
CA THR A 43 2.71 -5.11 -11.16
C THR A 43 1.39 -5.51 -10.51
N LEU A 44 1.38 -6.50 -9.62
CA LEU A 44 0.17 -6.88 -8.90
C LEU A 44 -0.38 -5.70 -8.07
N LEU A 45 0.49 -4.99 -7.35
CA LEU A 45 0.08 -3.80 -6.58
C LEU A 45 -0.51 -2.70 -7.48
N ARG A 46 0.05 -2.47 -8.69
CA ARG A 46 -0.48 -1.49 -9.65
C ARG A 46 -1.83 -1.91 -10.22
N LEU A 47 -2.06 -3.19 -10.45
CA LEU A 47 -3.37 -3.72 -10.85
C LEU A 47 -4.39 -3.54 -9.73
N LEU A 48 -4.01 -3.85 -8.48
CA LEU A 48 -4.85 -3.63 -7.30
C LEU A 48 -5.18 -2.15 -7.06
N LEU A 49 -4.26 -1.24 -7.36
CA LEU A 49 -4.53 0.21 -7.32
C LEU A 49 -5.34 0.69 -8.55
N ARG A 50 -5.59 -0.17 -9.54
CA ARG A 50 -6.16 0.17 -10.85
C ARG A 50 -5.33 1.25 -11.58
N ALA A 51 -4.01 1.32 -11.28
CA ALA A 51 -3.06 2.13 -12.04
C ALA A 51 -2.78 1.50 -13.41
N GLU A 52 -2.96 0.20 -13.51
CA GLU A 52 -2.91 -0.59 -14.74
C GLU A 52 -4.14 -1.51 -14.83
N THR A 53 -4.38 -2.07 -16.01
CA THR A 53 -5.41 -3.08 -16.27
C THR A 53 -4.77 -4.42 -16.56
N PRO A 54 -5.35 -5.54 -16.13
CA PRO A 54 -4.91 -6.85 -16.56
C PRO A 54 -5.09 -7.00 -18.08
N THR A 55 -4.32 -7.91 -18.67
CA THR A 55 -4.48 -8.32 -20.08
C THR A 55 -5.55 -9.39 -20.20
N GLU A 56 -5.61 -10.30 -19.22
CA GLU A 56 -6.57 -11.40 -19.13
C GLU A 56 -6.97 -11.66 -17.68
N GLY A 57 -8.08 -12.35 -17.49
CA GLY A 57 -8.61 -12.72 -16.19
C GLY A 57 -9.41 -11.61 -15.52
N GLN A 58 -9.78 -11.84 -14.27
CA GLN A 58 -10.63 -10.94 -13.49
C GLN A 58 -9.98 -10.60 -12.15
N LEU A 59 -10.12 -9.33 -11.75
CA LEU A 59 -9.65 -8.84 -10.46
C LEU A 59 -10.79 -8.14 -9.73
N LYS A 60 -11.15 -8.65 -8.53
CA LYS A 60 -12.16 -8.03 -7.66
C LYS A 60 -11.50 -7.54 -6.38
N VAL A 61 -11.93 -6.39 -5.90
CA VAL A 61 -11.51 -5.83 -4.61
C VAL A 61 -12.71 -5.22 -3.90
N GLY A 62 -12.96 -5.66 -2.67
CA GLY A 62 -14.14 -5.21 -1.91
C GLY A 62 -15.45 -5.48 -2.63
N GLY A 63 -15.56 -6.60 -3.36
CA GLY A 63 -16.74 -6.98 -4.15
C GLY A 63 -16.86 -6.26 -5.51
N ARG A 64 -15.99 -5.31 -5.85
CA ARG A 64 -16.01 -4.58 -7.11
C ARG A 64 -15.08 -5.23 -8.13
N VAL A 65 -15.58 -5.51 -9.33
CA VAL A 65 -14.76 -5.96 -10.47
C VAL A 65 -13.99 -4.76 -11.01
N LEU A 66 -12.67 -4.76 -10.85
CA LEU A 66 -11.85 -3.58 -11.20
C LEU A 66 -11.78 -3.31 -12.70
N THR A 67 -11.88 -4.35 -13.55
CA THR A 67 -11.85 -4.20 -15.01
C THR A 67 -13.04 -3.40 -15.54
N ASP A 68 -14.18 -3.50 -14.86
CA ASP A 68 -15.45 -2.96 -15.33
C ASP A 68 -15.71 -1.53 -14.85
N LEU A 69 -14.83 -1.01 -13.99
CA LEU A 69 -14.97 0.33 -13.44
C LEU A 69 -14.75 1.41 -14.51
N SER A 70 -15.68 2.33 -14.61
CA SER A 70 -15.54 3.59 -15.35
C SER A 70 -14.48 4.50 -14.72
N THR A 71 -14.03 5.52 -15.44
CA THR A 71 -13.00 6.46 -14.94
C THR A 71 -13.39 7.12 -13.61
N SER A 72 -14.65 7.50 -13.44
CA SER A 72 -15.17 8.11 -12.20
C SER A 72 -15.21 7.11 -11.04
N GLU A 73 -15.59 5.86 -11.33
CA GLU A 73 -15.59 4.79 -10.33
C GLU A 73 -14.20 4.40 -9.89
N VAL A 74 -13.20 4.41 -10.80
CA VAL A 74 -11.78 4.22 -10.44
C VAL A 74 -11.33 5.27 -9.43
N GLN A 75 -11.71 6.54 -9.60
CA GLN A 75 -11.38 7.60 -8.63
C GLN A 75 -12.03 7.31 -7.26
N SER A 76 -13.30 6.91 -7.27
CA SER A 76 -14.00 6.52 -6.04
C SER A 76 -13.36 5.30 -5.37
N TYR A 77 -12.99 4.29 -6.14
CA TYR A 77 -12.29 3.09 -5.66
C TYR A 77 -10.95 3.43 -5.01
N ARG A 78 -10.11 4.23 -5.68
CA ARG A 78 -8.78 4.61 -5.14
C ARG A 78 -8.85 5.31 -3.79
N ARG A 79 -9.98 5.95 -3.45
CA ARG A 79 -10.21 6.56 -2.13
C ARG A 79 -10.29 5.54 -1.00
N THR A 80 -10.61 4.29 -1.32
CA THR A 80 -10.72 3.17 -0.36
C THR A 80 -9.42 2.40 -0.20
N VAL A 81 -8.38 2.74 -0.98
CA VAL A 81 -7.07 2.09 -1.00
C VAL A 81 -6.00 3.06 -0.50
N GLY A 82 -5.29 2.72 0.54
CA GLY A 82 -4.06 3.39 0.95
C GLY A 82 -2.86 2.79 0.21
N PHE A 83 -1.97 3.62 -0.33
CA PHE A 83 -0.75 3.14 -0.97
C PHE A 83 0.49 3.76 -0.34
N VAL A 84 1.46 2.91 0.03
CA VAL A 84 2.75 3.30 0.61
C VAL A 84 3.85 2.90 -0.36
N PHE A 85 4.62 3.88 -0.81
CA PHE A 85 5.73 3.70 -1.78
C PHE A 85 7.06 3.53 -1.06
N GLN A 86 8.01 2.85 -1.69
CA GLN A 86 9.37 2.69 -1.21
C GLN A 86 10.13 4.03 -1.08
N ASP A 87 9.89 4.96 -2.00
CA ASP A 87 10.54 6.29 -2.10
C ASP A 87 9.74 7.40 -1.40
N PHE A 88 8.86 7.06 -0.47
CA PHE A 88 7.96 7.91 0.33
C PHE A 88 7.03 8.81 -0.51
N ARG A 89 7.48 9.38 -1.60
CA ARG A 89 6.75 10.32 -2.50
C ARG A 89 6.11 11.47 -1.74
N LEU A 90 6.83 12.04 -0.81
CA LEU A 90 6.39 13.24 -0.12
C LEU A 90 6.55 14.45 -1.05
N ILE A 91 5.65 15.41 -0.90
CA ILE A 91 5.71 16.68 -1.64
C ILE A 91 6.70 17.59 -0.90
N PRO A 92 7.87 17.93 -1.47
CA PRO A 92 8.95 18.60 -0.73
C PRO A 92 8.57 19.99 -0.20
N ARG A 93 7.69 20.72 -0.91
CA ARG A 93 7.22 22.06 -0.54
C ARG A 93 6.08 22.07 0.47
N PHE A 94 5.65 20.90 0.93
CA PHE A 94 4.58 20.74 1.91
C PHE A 94 5.15 20.29 3.25
N THR A 95 4.63 20.87 4.33
CA THR A 95 4.93 20.36 5.67
C THR A 95 4.40 18.94 5.85
N VAL A 96 4.78 18.27 6.92
CA VAL A 96 4.23 16.97 7.33
C VAL A 96 2.70 17.02 7.35
N PHE A 97 2.13 18.02 8.02
CA PHE A 97 0.69 18.22 8.08
C PHE A 97 0.07 18.37 6.70
N GLN A 98 0.66 19.20 5.85
CA GLN A 98 0.15 19.44 4.50
C GLN A 98 0.24 18.19 3.61
N ASN A 99 1.31 17.40 3.72
CA ASN A 99 1.45 16.14 2.99
C ASN A 99 0.31 15.16 3.30
N VAL A 100 -0.09 15.04 4.56
CA VAL A 100 -1.18 14.16 4.99
C VAL A 100 -2.54 14.76 4.64
N ALA A 101 -2.76 16.04 4.95
CA ALA A 101 -4.03 16.71 4.71
C ALA A 101 -4.39 16.87 3.22
N PHE A 102 -3.39 16.86 2.33
CA PHE A 102 -3.55 17.07 0.89
C PHE A 102 -4.54 16.10 0.25
N VAL A 103 -4.50 14.82 0.64
CA VAL A 103 -5.41 13.80 0.11
C VAL A 103 -6.88 14.18 0.36
N MET A 104 -7.21 14.58 1.59
CA MET A 104 -8.56 15.02 1.94
C MET A 104 -8.94 16.35 1.28
N ARG A 105 -7.95 17.24 1.08
CA ARG A 105 -8.19 18.50 0.34
C ARG A 105 -8.63 18.25 -1.09
N VAL A 106 -7.95 17.33 -1.79
CA VAL A 106 -8.31 16.93 -3.17
C VAL A 106 -9.71 16.30 -3.23
N LEU A 107 -10.13 15.64 -2.14
CA LEU A 107 -11.44 15.02 -2.03
C LEU A 107 -12.57 16.01 -1.63
N GLY A 108 -12.25 17.29 -1.45
CA GLY A 108 -13.25 18.31 -1.08
C GLY A 108 -13.72 18.24 0.37
N VAL A 109 -12.99 17.53 1.25
CA VAL A 109 -13.32 17.47 2.68
C VAL A 109 -13.16 18.85 3.31
N ASP A 110 -14.08 19.27 4.16
CA ASP A 110 -14.04 20.56 4.85
C ASP A 110 -12.81 20.76 5.73
N LEU A 111 -12.45 22.02 6.00
CA LEU A 111 -11.22 22.37 6.69
C LEU A 111 -11.16 21.80 8.11
N ALA A 112 -12.25 21.88 8.87
CA ALA A 112 -12.29 21.43 10.27
C ALA A 112 -12.08 19.91 10.38
N THR A 113 -12.74 19.14 9.51
CA THR A 113 -12.55 17.68 9.43
C THR A 113 -11.14 17.31 8.99
N ARG A 114 -10.57 18.02 8.00
CA ARG A 114 -9.18 17.80 7.59
C ARG A 114 -8.20 18.03 8.72
N GLN A 115 -8.34 19.14 9.46
CA GLN A 115 -7.46 19.46 10.57
C GLN A 115 -7.53 18.39 11.66
N ARG A 116 -8.73 18.00 12.06
CA ARG A 116 -8.96 16.99 13.08
C ARG A 116 -8.39 15.63 12.68
N LYS A 117 -8.75 15.12 11.51
CA LYS A 117 -8.29 13.80 11.05
C LYS A 117 -6.78 13.75 10.84
N THR A 118 -6.19 14.79 10.24
CA THR A 118 -4.75 14.88 10.04
C THR A 118 -4.02 14.84 11.37
N PHE A 119 -4.45 15.63 12.35
CA PHE A 119 -3.84 15.63 13.69
C PHE A 119 -3.95 14.25 14.38
N GLN A 120 -5.12 13.61 14.30
CA GLN A 120 -5.34 12.29 14.88
C GLN A 120 -4.41 11.23 14.28
N VAL A 121 -4.28 11.20 12.94
CA VAL A 121 -3.39 10.26 12.25
C VAL A 121 -1.92 10.55 12.57
N LEU A 122 -1.49 11.81 12.56
CA LEU A 122 -0.13 12.19 12.92
C LEU A 122 0.21 11.82 14.37
N LYS A 123 -0.73 11.98 15.28
CA LYS A 123 -0.57 11.51 16.67
C LYS A 123 -0.43 10.00 16.73
N TRP A 124 -1.20 9.27 15.96
CA TRP A 124 -1.13 7.81 15.92
C TRP A 124 0.21 7.27 15.40
N VAL A 125 0.75 7.90 14.35
CA VAL A 125 2.08 7.52 13.83
C VAL A 125 3.25 8.15 14.62
N GLY A 126 2.98 8.91 15.69
CA GLY A 126 3.98 9.51 16.58
C GLY A 126 4.62 10.80 16.05
N LEU A 127 4.02 11.48 15.08
CA LEU A 127 4.59 12.66 14.40
C LEU A 127 3.88 13.99 14.71
N GLN A 128 3.03 14.05 15.74
CA GLN A 128 2.31 15.28 16.11
C GLN A 128 3.25 16.45 16.44
N HIS A 129 4.46 16.18 16.95
CA HIS A 129 5.47 17.18 17.29
C HIS A 129 6.27 17.67 16.08
N ARG A 130 6.19 16.97 14.92
CA ARG A 130 6.88 17.29 13.68
C ARG A 130 5.93 17.83 12.59
N MET A 131 4.68 18.12 12.92
CA MET A 131 3.65 18.44 11.91
C MET A 131 3.97 19.67 11.04
N ASN A 132 4.80 20.61 11.53
CA ASN A 132 5.23 21.80 10.80
C ASN A 132 6.57 21.63 10.08
N ALA A 133 7.27 20.52 10.27
CA ALA A 133 8.55 20.24 9.60
C ALA A 133 8.31 19.92 8.11
N PHE A 134 9.32 20.18 7.29
CA PHE A 134 9.36 19.79 5.88
C PHE A 134 10.03 18.43 5.72
N PRO A 135 9.78 17.69 4.61
CA PRO A 135 10.35 16.36 4.39
C PRO A 135 11.86 16.27 4.53
N GLU A 136 12.61 17.31 4.13
CA GLU A 136 14.07 17.38 4.21
C GLU A 136 14.62 17.45 5.65
N GLU A 137 13.76 17.85 6.61
CA GLU A 137 14.11 17.92 8.03
C GLU A 137 13.82 16.60 8.78
N LEU A 138 13.34 15.56 8.08
CA LEU A 138 12.91 14.28 8.65
C LEU A 138 13.93 13.19 8.36
N SER A 139 14.10 12.29 9.34
CA SER A 139 14.75 11.00 9.11
C SER A 139 13.96 10.12 8.13
N GLY A 140 14.59 9.11 7.54
CA GLY A 140 13.92 8.16 6.64
C GLY A 140 12.72 7.45 7.30
N GLY A 141 12.85 7.06 8.57
CA GLY A 141 11.76 6.46 9.33
C GLY A 141 10.60 7.43 9.58
N GLU A 142 10.89 8.71 9.87
CA GLU A 142 9.86 9.74 10.00
C GLU A 142 9.16 10.01 8.65
N GLN A 143 9.91 10.09 7.54
CA GLN A 143 9.33 10.24 6.19
C GLN A 143 8.39 9.06 5.86
N GLN A 144 8.79 7.84 6.20
CA GLN A 144 7.95 6.66 6.00
C GLN A 144 6.67 6.71 6.85
N ARG A 145 6.77 7.15 8.11
CA ARG A 145 5.58 7.37 8.97
C ARG A 145 4.64 8.43 8.40
N VAL A 146 5.16 9.50 7.77
CA VAL A 146 4.33 10.49 7.04
C VAL A 146 3.63 9.85 5.84
N ALA A 147 4.34 9.02 5.05
CA ALA A 147 3.76 8.31 3.91
C ALA A 147 2.63 7.35 4.36
N ILE A 148 2.82 6.64 5.47
CA ILE A 148 1.79 5.78 6.08
C ILE A 148 0.62 6.62 6.58
N ALA A 149 0.85 7.73 7.29
CA ALA A 149 -0.20 8.63 7.76
C ALA A 149 -1.05 9.16 6.59
N ARG A 150 -0.40 9.54 5.48
CA ARG A 150 -1.07 9.96 4.25
C ARG A 150 -1.95 8.85 3.65
N ALA A 151 -1.50 7.60 3.69
CA ALA A 151 -2.27 6.45 3.23
C ALA A 151 -3.48 6.16 4.13
N LEU A 152 -3.37 6.43 5.45
CA LEU A 152 -4.40 6.13 6.45
C LEU A 152 -5.49 7.17 6.60
N VAL A 153 -5.22 8.43 6.25
CA VAL A 153 -6.07 9.58 6.64
C VAL A 153 -7.51 9.51 6.14
N ASN A 154 -7.77 8.71 5.11
CA ASN A 154 -9.10 8.45 4.55
C ASN A 154 -9.76 7.15 5.05
N ASP A 155 -9.25 6.54 6.12
CA ASP A 155 -9.77 5.29 6.69
C ASP A 155 -9.88 4.18 5.61
N PRO A 156 -8.78 3.80 4.92
CA PRO A 156 -8.82 2.86 3.81
C PRO A 156 -9.20 1.45 4.28
N GLN A 157 -9.89 0.70 3.41
CA GLN A 157 -10.23 -0.70 3.66
C GLN A 157 -9.03 -1.64 3.45
N ILE A 158 -8.09 -1.20 2.62
CA ILE A 158 -6.86 -1.94 2.29
C ILE A 158 -5.68 -0.98 2.20
N ILE A 159 -4.54 -1.43 2.71
CA ILE A 159 -3.23 -0.80 2.48
C ILE A 159 -2.39 -1.72 1.61
N LEU A 160 -1.85 -1.14 0.55
CA LEU A 160 -0.86 -1.73 -0.34
C LEU A 160 0.48 -1.03 -0.08
N ALA A 161 1.52 -1.78 0.23
CA ALA A 161 2.85 -1.23 0.47
C ALA A 161 3.87 -1.91 -0.45
N ASP A 162 4.63 -1.12 -1.21
CA ASP A 162 5.67 -1.59 -2.12
C ASP A 162 7.05 -1.30 -1.51
N GLU A 163 7.73 -2.34 -1.01
CA GLU A 163 9.04 -2.30 -0.33
C GLU A 163 9.13 -1.18 0.76
N PRO A 164 8.18 -1.10 1.71
CA PRO A 164 8.04 0.07 2.59
C PRO A 164 9.20 0.25 3.58
N THR A 165 10.11 -0.71 3.66
CA THR A 165 11.27 -0.68 4.57
C THR A 165 12.61 -0.74 3.84
N GLY A 166 12.61 -0.76 2.50
CA GLY A 166 13.81 -0.97 1.70
C GLY A 166 14.91 0.10 1.84
N ASN A 167 14.57 1.28 2.38
CA ASN A 167 15.50 2.40 2.59
C ASN A 167 15.76 2.68 4.08
N LEU A 168 15.40 1.75 4.98
CA LEU A 168 15.50 1.93 6.43
C LEU A 168 16.49 0.93 7.03
N ASP A 169 17.10 1.30 8.15
CA ASP A 169 17.87 0.35 8.96
C ASP A 169 16.93 -0.71 9.60
N PRO A 170 17.48 -1.85 10.07
CA PRO A 170 16.67 -2.97 10.54
C PRO A 170 15.77 -2.65 11.76
N GLU A 171 16.16 -1.73 12.63
CA GLU A 171 15.36 -1.34 13.81
C GLU A 171 14.17 -0.50 13.40
N LEU A 172 14.41 0.54 12.60
CA LEU A 172 13.33 1.37 12.03
C LEU A 172 12.39 0.56 11.13
N ALA A 173 12.94 -0.39 10.35
CA ALA A 173 12.16 -1.30 9.53
C ALA A 173 11.18 -2.13 10.36
N LEU A 174 11.62 -2.67 11.51
CA LEU A 174 10.76 -3.41 12.42
C LEU A 174 9.66 -2.51 13.03
N ASP A 175 10.01 -1.28 13.40
CA ASP A 175 9.04 -0.30 13.91
C ASP A 175 7.94 0.02 12.89
N ILE A 176 8.32 0.17 11.62
CA ILE A 176 7.35 0.37 10.54
C ILE A 176 6.46 -0.87 10.36
N MET A 177 7.01 -2.08 10.45
CA MET A 177 6.20 -3.30 10.39
C MET A 177 5.25 -3.44 11.58
N ASN A 178 5.68 -3.06 12.78
CA ASN A 178 4.79 -3.02 13.96
C ASN A 178 3.64 -2.03 13.74
N LEU A 179 3.90 -0.85 13.14
CA LEU A 179 2.85 0.08 12.78
C LEU A 179 1.83 -0.53 11.79
N PHE A 180 2.28 -1.29 10.79
CA PHE A 180 1.36 -2.02 9.90
C PHE A 180 0.56 -3.10 10.64
N ARG A 181 1.14 -3.77 11.64
CA ARG A 181 0.40 -4.72 12.51
C ARG A 181 -0.70 -4.02 13.31
N ASP A 182 -0.40 -2.85 13.88
CA ASP A 182 -1.39 -2.06 14.63
C ASP A 182 -2.54 -1.56 13.73
N ILE A 183 -2.22 -1.19 12.48
CA ILE A 183 -3.21 -0.84 11.46
C ILE A 183 -4.11 -2.04 11.14
N ASN A 184 -3.50 -3.21 10.93
CA ASN A 184 -4.22 -4.44 10.63
C ASN A 184 -5.11 -4.89 11.81
N ALA A 185 -4.62 -4.78 13.05
CA ALA A 185 -5.39 -5.12 14.25
C ALA A 185 -6.69 -4.29 14.39
N ARG A 186 -6.80 -3.16 13.69
CA ARG A 186 -8.03 -2.34 13.61
C ARG A 186 -8.96 -2.74 12.45
N GLY A 187 -8.64 -3.82 11.75
CA GLY A 187 -9.48 -4.40 10.69
C GLY A 187 -9.13 -3.98 9.26
N THR A 188 -8.11 -3.15 9.05
CA THR A 188 -7.63 -2.84 7.70
C THR A 188 -6.88 -4.02 7.13
N THR A 189 -7.19 -4.42 5.89
CA THR A 189 -6.41 -5.43 5.16
C THR A 189 -5.06 -4.84 4.76
N VAL A 190 -3.97 -5.58 4.97
CA VAL A 190 -2.61 -5.11 4.68
C VAL A 190 -1.90 -6.08 3.76
N LEU A 191 -1.41 -5.59 2.62
CA LEU A 191 -0.58 -6.33 1.67
C LEU A 191 0.75 -5.61 1.50
N VAL A 192 1.84 -6.25 1.94
CA VAL A 192 3.20 -5.70 1.89
C VAL A 192 4.04 -6.50 0.89
N ALA A 193 4.43 -5.87 -0.20
CA ALA A 193 5.44 -6.44 -1.10
C ALA A 193 6.83 -6.20 -0.52
N THR A 194 7.60 -7.27 -0.35
CA THR A 194 9.01 -7.20 0.08
C THR A 194 9.79 -8.44 -0.35
N HIS A 195 11.09 -8.30 -0.45
CA HIS A 195 12.01 -9.42 -0.67
C HIS A 195 12.80 -9.77 0.61
N ASP A 196 12.58 -9.04 1.71
CA ASP A 196 13.26 -9.25 3.00
C ASP A 196 12.66 -10.46 3.75
N ARG A 197 13.29 -11.62 3.55
CA ARG A 197 12.88 -12.87 4.19
C ARG A 197 13.07 -12.87 5.71
N GLU A 198 14.03 -12.09 6.22
CA GLU A 198 14.25 -11.99 7.66
C GLU A 198 13.13 -11.20 8.31
N MET A 199 12.74 -10.09 7.72
CA MET A 199 11.61 -9.30 8.19
C MET A 199 10.30 -10.11 8.18
N ILE A 200 10.03 -10.88 7.12
CA ILE A 200 8.85 -11.77 7.05
C ILE A 200 8.83 -12.75 8.23
N ARG A 201 9.96 -13.40 8.52
CA ARG A 201 10.08 -14.34 9.65
C ARG A 201 9.89 -13.65 11.00
N ARG A 202 10.46 -12.44 11.20
CA ARG A 202 10.32 -11.68 12.46
C ARG A 202 8.89 -11.24 12.71
N VAL A 203 8.20 -10.81 11.67
CA VAL A 203 6.79 -10.34 11.78
C VAL A 203 5.83 -11.52 11.95
N GLY A 204 6.16 -12.70 11.40
CA GLY A 204 5.40 -13.95 11.57
C GLY A 204 3.99 -13.87 11.01
N ARG A 205 3.84 -13.33 9.80
CA ARG A 205 2.57 -13.26 9.08
C ARG A 205 2.62 -14.11 7.81
N ARG A 206 1.46 -14.52 7.34
CA ARG A 206 1.26 -15.29 6.12
C ARG A 206 1.96 -14.63 4.93
N SER A 207 2.55 -15.42 4.05
CA SER A 207 3.20 -14.93 2.83
C SER A 207 2.76 -15.70 1.60
N ILE A 208 2.79 -15.02 0.46
CA ILE A 208 2.66 -15.60 -0.86
C ILE A 208 3.89 -15.24 -1.68
N THR A 209 4.40 -16.21 -2.44
CA THR A 209 5.61 -16.06 -3.24
C THR A 209 5.28 -16.02 -4.72
N LEU A 210 5.77 -15.00 -5.42
CA LEU A 210 5.73 -14.90 -6.87
C LEU A 210 7.09 -15.28 -7.47
N GLU A 211 7.07 -16.14 -8.49
CA GLU A 211 8.21 -16.43 -9.34
C GLU A 211 7.79 -16.34 -10.81
N HIS A 212 8.52 -15.52 -11.59
CA HIS A 212 8.24 -15.33 -13.02
C HIS A 212 6.74 -15.03 -13.32
N GLY A 213 6.10 -14.25 -12.46
CA GLY A 213 4.71 -13.87 -12.59
C GLY A 213 3.68 -14.91 -12.16
N ARG A 214 4.11 -16.04 -11.61
CA ARG A 214 3.23 -17.12 -11.10
C ARG A 214 3.27 -17.20 -9.58
N LEU A 215 2.16 -17.62 -8.99
CA LEU A 215 2.12 -17.99 -7.59
C LEU A 215 2.75 -19.36 -7.42
N VAL A 216 3.79 -19.48 -6.57
CA VAL A 216 4.50 -20.75 -6.34
C VAL A 216 4.33 -21.27 -4.93
N GLU A 217 4.07 -20.42 -3.94
CA GLU A 217 3.91 -20.80 -2.56
C GLU A 217 2.95 -19.86 -1.82
N ALA A 218 2.13 -20.42 -0.93
CA ALA A 218 1.30 -19.69 0.03
C ALA A 218 1.48 -20.35 1.40
N THR A 219 2.16 -19.66 2.34
CA THR A 219 2.46 -20.12 3.70
C THR A 219 1.86 -19.18 4.75
#